data_5b4fc192fd2e48fd74f676ee0e7c2635
#
_entry.id   5b4fc192fd2e48fd74f676ee0e7c2635
#
_cell.length_a   1.000
_cell.length_b   1.000
_cell.length_c   1.000
_cell.angle_alpha   90.00
_cell.angle_beta   90.00
_cell.angle_gamma   90.00
#
_symmetry.space_group_name_H-M   'P 1'
#
loop_
_entity.id
_entity.type
_entity.pdbx_description
1 polymer ?
#
loop_
_entity_poly.entity_id
_entity_poly.type
_entity_poly.pdbx_seq_one_letter_code
_entity_poly.pdbx_strand_id
1 'polypeptide(L)'
;MGNAATRPDFWETAAGVAVARFRLAVTVRRWDRGRDAWADAYTSFYTVWTWRTLAANVAGSVSLGEPLVVHGTLRVREREWDRERERDRPLQGEGGGAAAGPVSAVDSGGGPNQPRRWVTAEIDAMAVGHDLARGTSAFRRVSQAKPLLNAPTGATSP
;
A
#
# COMPACT_ATOMS: atom_id res chain seq x y z
N MET A 1 4.15 4.57 11.05
CA MET A 1 2.86 4.07 11.59
C MET A 1 1.73 4.88 11.00
N GLY A 2 0.59 4.26 10.72
CA GLY A 2 -0.58 4.91 10.13
C GLY A 2 -1.76 3.95 10.04
N ASN A 3 -2.82 4.32 9.35
CA ASN A 3 -3.98 3.47 9.16
C ASN A 3 -4.08 3.03 7.68
N ALA A 4 -4.54 1.81 7.44
CA ALA A 4 -4.85 1.36 6.09
C ALA A 4 -5.98 2.22 5.50
N ALA A 5 -5.67 3.03 4.50
CA ALA A 5 -6.64 3.92 3.84
C ALA A 5 -7.38 3.24 2.69
N THR A 6 -6.94 2.05 2.27
CA THR A 6 -7.64 1.16 1.32
C THR A 6 -7.47 -0.27 1.78
N ARG A 7 -8.34 -1.16 1.31
CA ARG A 7 -8.09 -2.60 1.38
C ARG A 7 -6.89 -2.94 0.51
N PRO A 8 -6.09 -3.98 0.85
CA PRO A 8 -5.05 -4.47 -0.03
C PRO A 8 -5.64 -4.97 -1.35
N ASP A 9 -5.06 -4.49 -2.45
CA ASP A 9 -5.30 -4.96 -3.80
C ASP A 9 -4.25 -6.03 -4.10
N PHE A 10 -4.67 -7.27 -4.31
CA PHE A 10 -3.80 -8.44 -4.44
C PHE A 10 -3.89 -9.04 -5.85
N TRP A 11 -2.74 -9.35 -6.44
CA TRP A 11 -2.66 -10.07 -7.73
C TRP A 11 -1.34 -10.83 -7.85
N GLU A 12 -1.25 -11.66 -8.87
CA GLU A 12 -0.01 -12.29 -9.28
C GLU A 12 0.50 -11.67 -10.57
N THR A 13 1.81 -11.47 -10.65
CA THR A 13 2.47 -11.01 -11.88
C THR A 13 2.51 -12.13 -12.91
N ALA A 14 2.81 -11.80 -14.19
CA ALA A 14 2.99 -12.80 -15.24
C ALA A 14 4.07 -13.85 -14.91
N ALA A 15 5.01 -13.52 -14.03
CA ALA A 15 6.03 -14.44 -13.52
C ALA A 15 5.58 -15.25 -12.28
N GLY A 16 4.28 -15.21 -11.91
CA GLY A 16 3.74 -15.93 -10.76
C GLY A 16 4.15 -15.37 -9.40
N VAL A 17 4.61 -14.11 -9.36
CA VAL A 17 4.98 -13.47 -8.09
C VAL A 17 3.77 -12.76 -7.50
N ALA A 18 3.39 -13.16 -6.28
CA ALA A 18 2.33 -12.50 -5.52
C ALA A 18 2.73 -11.07 -5.14
N VAL A 19 1.83 -10.14 -5.37
CA VAL A 19 1.97 -8.71 -5.07
C VAL A 19 0.71 -8.23 -4.37
N ALA A 20 0.87 -7.39 -3.34
CA ALA A 20 -0.26 -6.65 -2.80
C ALA A 20 0.12 -5.18 -2.60
N ARG A 21 -0.86 -4.32 -2.80
CA ARG A 21 -0.72 -2.87 -2.71
C ARG A 21 -1.87 -2.30 -1.89
N PHE A 22 -1.56 -1.38 -0.99
CA PHE A 22 -2.57 -0.59 -0.28
C PHE A 22 -2.07 0.82 0.00
N ARG A 23 -2.98 1.70 0.40
CA ARG A 23 -2.65 3.05 0.82
C ARG A 23 -2.57 3.12 2.35
N LEU A 24 -1.51 3.73 2.85
CA LEU A 24 -1.30 4.02 4.26
C LEU A 24 -1.48 5.51 4.51
N ALA A 25 -2.43 5.87 5.36
CA ALA A 25 -2.62 7.24 5.83
C ALA A 25 -1.83 7.45 7.11
N VAL A 26 -0.91 8.41 7.11
CA VAL A 26 -0.10 8.80 8.27
C VAL A 26 -0.48 10.20 8.69
N THR A 27 -1.17 10.31 9.82
CA THR A 27 -1.60 11.59 10.36
C THR A 27 -0.61 12.08 11.40
N VAL A 28 -0.06 13.28 11.19
CA VAL A 28 0.78 13.97 12.16
C VAL A 28 -0.11 14.79 13.08
N ARG A 29 -0.02 14.51 14.37
CA ARG A 29 -0.71 15.29 15.38
C ARG A 29 0.23 16.33 15.98
N ARG A 30 -0.29 17.51 16.22
CA ARG A 30 0.42 18.63 16.81
C ARG A 30 -0.39 19.17 18.00
N TRP A 31 0.31 19.58 19.06
CA TRP A 31 -0.32 20.28 20.15
C TRP A 31 -0.74 21.69 19.72
N ASP A 32 -2.03 21.96 19.75
CA ASP A 32 -2.58 23.30 19.49
C ASP A 32 -2.67 24.07 20.80
N ARG A 33 -1.77 25.04 20.95
CA ARG A 33 -1.72 25.88 22.17
C ARG A 33 -2.94 26.77 22.34
N GLY A 34 -3.62 27.13 21.25
CA GLY A 34 -4.82 27.98 21.30
C GLY A 34 -6.05 27.22 21.79
N ARG A 35 -6.10 25.90 21.55
CA ARG A 35 -7.20 25.01 21.95
C ARG A 35 -6.86 24.14 23.15
N ASP A 36 -5.60 24.20 23.62
CA ASP A 36 -5.04 23.34 24.68
C ASP A 36 -5.34 21.84 24.43
N ALA A 37 -5.20 21.40 23.19
CA ALA A 37 -5.53 20.05 22.75
C ALA A 37 -4.64 19.55 21.60
N TRP A 38 -4.54 18.24 21.46
CA TRP A 38 -3.94 17.61 20.30
C TRP A 38 -4.86 17.71 19.10
N ALA A 39 -4.39 18.34 18.01
CA ALA A 39 -5.09 18.45 16.74
C ALA A 39 -4.33 17.77 15.62
N ASP A 40 -5.05 17.26 14.63
CA ASP A 40 -4.45 16.73 13.42
C ASP A 40 -3.90 17.89 12.58
N ALA A 41 -2.59 17.88 12.33
CA ALA A 41 -1.93 18.92 11.56
C ALA A 41 -2.08 18.67 10.06
N TYR A 42 -1.72 17.47 9.61
CA TYR A 42 -1.87 17.02 8.22
C TYR A 42 -1.82 15.50 8.13
N THR A 43 -2.37 14.95 7.05
CA THR A 43 -2.30 13.53 6.73
C THR A 43 -1.53 13.32 5.43
N SER A 44 -0.49 12.52 5.48
CA SER A 44 0.26 12.06 4.32
C SER A 44 -0.17 10.66 3.93
N PHE A 45 -0.20 10.41 2.63
CA PHE A 45 -0.56 9.09 2.12
C PHE A 45 0.64 8.45 1.43
N TYR A 46 0.87 7.19 1.71
CA TYR A 46 1.93 6.39 1.10
C TYR A 46 1.32 5.19 0.39
N THR A 47 1.82 4.86 -0.80
CA THR A 47 1.51 3.58 -1.44
C THR A 47 2.46 2.52 -0.91
N VAL A 48 1.93 1.51 -0.25
CA VAL A 48 2.72 0.40 0.30
C VAL A 48 2.65 -0.78 -0.66
N TRP A 49 3.81 -1.25 -1.08
CA TRP A 49 4.01 -2.42 -1.92
C TRP A 49 4.54 -3.58 -1.08
N THR A 50 3.95 -4.74 -1.26
CA THR A 50 4.38 -5.99 -0.60
C THR A 50 4.48 -7.09 -1.63
N TRP A 51 5.40 -8.04 -1.40
CA TRP A 51 5.78 -9.04 -2.38
C TRP A 51 5.79 -10.44 -1.79
N ARG A 52 5.54 -11.46 -2.62
CA ARG A 52 5.62 -12.88 -2.28
C ARG A 52 4.74 -13.24 -1.07
N THR A 53 5.29 -13.97 -0.10
CA THR A 53 4.59 -14.40 1.11
C THR A 53 4.01 -13.23 1.91
N LEU A 54 4.73 -12.10 1.99
CA LEU A 54 4.24 -10.91 2.68
C LEU A 54 2.97 -10.36 2.00
N ALA A 55 2.90 -10.39 0.67
CA ALA A 55 1.73 -9.93 -0.07
C ALA A 55 0.48 -10.78 0.24
N ALA A 56 0.62 -12.10 0.21
CA ALA A 56 -0.47 -13.00 0.55
C ALA A 56 -0.96 -12.82 1.99
N ASN A 57 -0.01 -12.69 2.93
CA ASN A 57 -0.33 -12.48 4.34
C ASN A 57 -1.02 -11.12 4.58
N VAL A 58 -0.54 -10.06 3.95
CA VAL A 58 -1.16 -8.72 4.03
C VAL A 58 -2.56 -8.72 3.46
N ALA A 59 -2.78 -9.35 2.31
CA ALA A 59 -4.09 -9.47 1.70
C ALA A 59 -5.10 -10.21 2.59
N GLY A 60 -4.63 -11.23 3.33
CA GLY A 60 -5.48 -12.00 4.25
C GLY A 60 -5.62 -11.43 5.66
N SER A 61 -4.83 -10.41 6.02
CA SER A 61 -4.75 -9.93 7.41
C SER A 61 -5.08 -8.47 7.60
N VAL A 62 -4.98 -7.64 6.54
CA VAL A 62 -5.16 -6.19 6.65
C VAL A 62 -6.50 -5.77 6.08
N SER A 63 -7.26 -5.02 6.88
CA SER A 63 -8.54 -4.43 6.49
C SER A 63 -8.45 -2.90 6.49
N LEU A 64 -9.42 -2.27 5.82
CA LEU A 64 -9.56 -0.81 5.79
C LEU A 64 -9.69 -0.25 7.20
N GLY A 65 -8.94 0.80 7.50
CA GLY A 65 -9.00 1.53 8.77
C GLY A 65 -8.07 0.97 9.86
N GLU A 66 -7.49 -0.22 9.67
CA GLU A 66 -6.63 -0.83 10.70
C GLU A 66 -5.34 -0.04 10.93
N PRO A 67 -4.94 0.12 12.20
CA PRO A 67 -3.69 0.76 12.56
C PRO A 67 -2.50 -0.18 12.29
N LEU A 68 -1.56 0.30 11.49
CA LEU A 68 -0.44 -0.50 11.00
C LEU A 68 0.91 0.15 11.29
N VAL A 69 1.90 -0.72 11.53
CA VAL A 69 3.33 -0.40 11.47
C VAL A 69 3.88 -1.00 10.17
N VAL A 70 4.48 -0.17 9.35
CA VAL A 70 5.12 -0.58 8.11
C VAL A 70 6.60 -0.25 8.19
N HIS A 71 7.45 -1.22 7.90
CA HIS A 71 8.89 -1.07 7.76
C HIS A 71 9.31 -1.44 6.34
N GLY A 72 10.12 -0.59 5.71
CA GLY A 72 10.56 -0.79 4.34
C GLY A 72 11.35 0.37 3.80
N THR A 73 11.62 0.36 2.50
CA THR A 73 12.36 1.40 1.79
C THR A 73 11.38 2.42 1.18
N LEU A 74 11.53 3.69 1.58
CA LEU A 74 10.76 4.78 1.00
C LEU A 74 11.37 5.19 -0.35
N ARG A 75 10.52 5.28 -1.37
CA ARG A 75 10.84 5.83 -2.68
C ARG A 75 9.97 7.04 -2.94
N VAL A 76 10.60 8.16 -3.21
CA VAL A 76 9.93 9.40 -3.57
C VAL A 76 10.19 9.66 -5.04
N ARG A 77 9.13 9.85 -5.82
CA ARG A 77 9.22 10.15 -7.25
C ARG A 77 8.49 11.45 -7.52
N GLU A 78 9.19 12.38 -8.12
CA GLU A 78 8.60 13.60 -8.68
C GLU A 78 8.17 13.33 -10.12
N ARG A 79 6.97 13.76 -10.47
CA ARG A 79 6.48 13.74 -11.85
C ARG A 79 5.98 15.12 -12.21
N GLU A 80 6.37 15.60 -13.37
CA GLU A 80 5.79 16.79 -13.97
C GLU A 80 4.51 16.40 -14.74
N TRP A 81 3.49 17.21 -14.60
CA TRP A 81 2.27 17.05 -15.40
C TRP A 81 2.49 17.62 -16.80
N ASP A 82 2.55 16.77 -17.79
CA ASP A 82 2.60 17.15 -19.19
C ASP A 82 1.16 17.29 -19.71
N ARG A 83 0.67 18.52 -19.83
CA ARG A 83 -0.68 18.85 -20.34
C ARG A 83 -0.92 18.36 -21.77
N GLU A 84 0.13 18.11 -22.53
CA GLU A 84 0.01 17.68 -23.93
C GLU A 84 -0.44 16.23 -24.08
N ARG A 85 -0.12 15.35 -23.10
CA ARG A 85 -0.51 13.94 -23.15
C ARG A 85 -1.98 13.67 -22.81
N GLU A 86 -2.68 14.62 -22.22
CA GLU A 86 -4.11 14.43 -21.86
C GLU A 86 -5.05 14.77 -23.03
N ARG A 87 -4.59 15.55 -24.00
CA ARG A 87 -5.38 15.86 -25.20
C ARG A 87 -5.44 14.72 -26.19
N ASP A 88 -4.47 13.79 -26.15
CA ASP A 88 -4.36 12.65 -27.07
C ASP A 88 -4.86 11.32 -26.47
N ARG A 89 -5.52 11.35 -25.31
CA ARG A 89 -6.11 10.13 -24.75
C ARG A 89 -7.47 9.87 -25.41
N PRO A 90 -7.58 8.81 -26.24
CA PRO A 90 -8.88 8.41 -26.78
C PRO A 90 -9.83 8.09 -25.62
N LEU A 91 -11.04 8.60 -25.69
CA LEU A 91 -12.13 8.20 -24.80
C LEU A 91 -12.47 6.73 -25.07
N GLN A 92 -11.75 5.81 -24.45
CA GLN A 92 -12.09 4.39 -24.45
C GLN A 92 -12.55 3.97 -23.06
N GLY A 93 -13.84 3.71 -22.97
CA GLY A 93 -14.54 2.59 -22.35
C GLY A 93 -14.22 2.26 -20.90
N GLU A 94 -15.26 2.39 -20.13
CA GLU A 94 -15.52 1.84 -18.80
C GLU A 94 -14.89 0.47 -18.58
N GLY A 95 -13.98 0.39 -17.59
CA GLY A 95 -13.41 -0.83 -17.07
C GLY A 95 -12.82 -0.53 -15.70
N GLY A 96 -13.57 -0.86 -14.65
CA GLY A 96 -13.28 -0.52 -13.27
C GLY A 96 -11.91 -0.97 -12.79
N GLY A 97 -11.10 -0.01 -12.46
CA GLY A 97 -9.92 -0.10 -11.65
C GLY A 97 -9.72 1.26 -11.03
N ALA A 98 -9.98 1.39 -9.73
CA ALA A 98 -9.79 2.63 -9.03
C ALA A 98 -8.33 3.07 -9.15
N ALA A 99 -8.05 3.91 -10.15
CA ALA A 99 -6.80 4.60 -10.29
C ALA A 99 -6.60 5.43 -9.02
N ALA A 100 -5.57 5.08 -8.25
CA ALA A 100 -5.15 5.84 -7.10
C ALA A 100 -4.91 7.29 -7.52
N GLY A 101 -5.83 8.16 -7.15
CA GLY A 101 -5.70 9.60 -7.38
C GLY A 101 -4.42 10.15 -6.73
N PRO A 102 -3.92 11.27 -7.22
CA PRO A 102 -2.64 11.83 -6.79
C PRO A 102 -2.68 12.16 -5.30
N VAL A 103 -1.67 11.66 -4.61
CA VAL A 103 -1.47 11.92 -3.20
C VAL A 103 -0.66 13.18 -3.03
N SER A 104 -1.29 14.17 -2.44
CA SER A 104 -0.71 15.46 -2.02
C SER A 104 -0.05 16.23 -3.16
N ALA A 105 -0.86 17.03 -3.86
CA ALA A 105 -0.32 18.21 -4.51
C ALA A 105 0.18 19.14 -3.41
N VAL A 106 1.50 19.23 -3.22
CA VAL A 106 2.08 20.37 -2.52
C VAL A 106 1.93 21.54 -3.49
N ASP A 107 0.91 22.35 -3.26
CA ASP A 107 0.74 23.61 -3.99
C ASP A 107 1.85 24.56 -3.55
N SER A 108 2.99 24.45 -4.22
CA SER A 108 4.03 25.47 -4.14
C SER A 108 3.59 26.60 -5.06
N GLY A 109 2.98 27.65 -4.49
CA GLY A 109 2.44 28.86 -5.11
C GLY A 109 3.09 29.30 -6.40
N GLY A 110 2.81 28.60 -7.48
CA GLY A 110 3.24 28.89 -8.82
C GLY A 110 2.08 29.51 -9.59
N GLY A 111 2.34 30.60 -10.30
CA GLY A 111 1.38 31.28 -11.14
C GLY A 111 0.77 30.37 -12.22
N PRO A 112 -0.24 30.85 -12.99
CA PRO A 112 -1.10 30.03 -13.87
C PRO A 112 -0.37 29.27 -14.99
N ASN A 113 0.94 29.41 -15.11
CA ASN A 113 1.74 28.86 -16.21
C ASN A 113 2.90 27.95 -15.75
N GLN A 114 2.98 27.55 -14.44
CA GLN A 114 3.99 26.59 -14.00
C GLN A 114 3.47 25.16 -14.11
N PRO A 115 4.32 24.20 -14.56
CA PRO A 115 3.94 22.80 -14.60
C PRO A 115 3.64 22.31 -13.17
N ARG A 116 2.47 21.70 -12.97
CA ARG A 116 2.14 21.10 -11.67
C ARG A 116 3.04 19.89 -11.46
N ARG A 117 3.84 19.95 -10.41
CA ARG A 117 4.64 18.81 -9.94
C ARG A 117 3.85 18.05 -8.89
N TRP A 118 3.82 16.77 -9.01
CA TRP A 118 3.31 15.91 -7.96
C TRP A 118 4.37 14.93 -7.48
N VAL A 119 4.33 14.70 -6.19
CA VAL A 119 5.23 13.79 -5.52
C VAL A 119 4.45 12.53 -5.18
N THR A 120 4.92 11.38 -5.64
CA THR A 120 4.42 10.08 -5.23
C THR A 120 5.39 9.50 -4.21
N ALA A 121 4.89 9.14 -3.04
CA ALA A 121 5.65 8.46 -2.01
C ALA A 121 5.22 7.00 -1.92
N GLU A 122 6.13 6.09 -2.20
CA GLU A 122 5.93 4.65 -2.22
C GLU A 122 6.83 3.97 -1.20
N ILE A 123 6.36 2.93 -0.53
CA ILE A 123 7.13 2.13 0.41
C ILE A 123 7.19 0.70 -0.11
N ASP A 124 8.39 0.21 -0.44
CA ASP A 124 8.62 -1.23 -0.60
C ASP A 124 8.76 -1.84 0.78
N ALA A 125 7.70 -2.50 1.23
CA ALA A 125 7.64 -3.01 2.59
C ALA A 125 8.41 -4.33 2.74
N MET A 126 9.20 -4.40 3.80
CA MET A 126 9.86 -5.63 4.28
C MET A 126 9.07 -6.28 5.41
N ALA A 127 8.33 -5.47 6.19
CA ALA A 127 7.46 -5.96 7.25
C ALA A 127 6.23 -5.06 7.41
N VAL A 128 5.09 -5.68 7.69
CA VAL A 128 3.83 -5.05 8.03
C VAL A 128 3.24 -5.75 9.23
N GLY A 129 2.74 -5.00 10.19
CA GLY A 129 2.09 -5.54 11.38
C GLY A 129 1.04 -4.59 11.93
N HIS A 130 0.17 -5.08 12.79
CA HIS A 130 -0.78 -4.24 13.51
C HIS A 130 -0.07 -3.41 14.59
N ASP A 131 -0.50 -2.18 14.77
CA ASP A 131 -0.05 -1.31 15.87
C ASP A 131 -0.76 -1.72 17.16
N LEU A 132 -0.08 -2.52 17.99
CA LEU A 132 -0.65 -3.07 19.23
C LEU A 132 -0.85 -2.01 20.33
N ALA A 133 -0.34 -0.79 20.17
CA ALA A 133 -0.70 0.31 21.06
C ALA A 133 -2.15 0.77 20.86
N ARG A 134 -2.79 0.36 19.74
CA ARG A 134 -4.13 0.80 19.34
C ARG A 134 -5.16 -0.31 19.25
N GLY A 135 -4.76 -1.55 19.50
CA GLY A 135 -5.64 -2.71 19.43
C GLY A 135 -4.92 -4.03 19.70
N THR A 136 -5.65 -5.11 19.54
CA THR A 136 -5.12 -6.48 19.66
C THR A 136 -5.07 -7.17 18.30
N SER A 137 -4.19 -8.17 18.16
CA SER A 137 -4.08 -8.96 16.94
C SER A 137 -3.91 -10.45 17.29
N ALA A 138 -4.55 -11.33 16.51
CA ALA A 138 -4.38 -12.77 16.64
C ALA A 138 -3.37 -13.25 15.58
N PHE A 139 -2.26 -13.82 16.03
CA PHE A 139 -1.24 -14.38 15.16
C PHE A 139 -1.58 -15.84 14.79
N ARG A 140 -1.56 -16.11 13.48
CA ARG A 140 -1.62 -17.47 12.95
C ARG A 140 -0.35 -17.75 12.15
N ARG A 141 0.41 -18.77 12.56
CA ARG A 141 1.59 -19.18 11.79
C ARG A 141 1.14 -19.85 10.49
N VAL A 142 1.65 -19.37 9.35
CA VAL A 142 1.50 -20.06 8.07
C VAL A 142 2.50 -21.23 8.09
N SER A 143 2.02 -22.46 8.27
CA SER A 143 2.85 -23.65 8.11
C SER A 143 3.24 -23.76 6.65
N GLN A 144 4.55 -23.75 6.39
CA GLN A 144 5.06 -24.25 5.12
C GLN A 144 4.81 -25.77 5.15
N ALA A 145 3.76 -26.22 4.47
CA ALA A 145 3.61 -27.64 4.20
C ALA A 145 4.83 -28.05 3.39
N LYS A 146 5.76 -28.81 3.99
CA LYS A 146 6.77 -29.52 3.22
C LYS A 146 6.01 -30.32 2.16
N PRO A 147 6.35 -30.22 0.86
CA PRO A 147 5.83 -31.17 -0.10
C PRO A 147 6.19 -32.57 0.43
N LEU A 148 5.21 -33.43 0.59
CA LEU A 148 5.42 -34.85 0.83
C LEU A 148 6.05 -35.44 -0.45
N LEU A 149 7.34 -35.22 -0.63
CA LEU A 149 8.17 -36.00 -1.51
C LEU A 149 8.36 -37.35 -0.80
N ASN A 150 7.74 -38.38 -1.40
CA ASN A 150 7.77 -39.80 -1.08
C ASN A 150 6.48 -40.33 -0.43
N ALA A 151 5.44 -40.45 -1.26
CA ALA A 151 4.57 -41.60 -1.12
C ALA A 151 5.36 -42.82 -1.71
N PRO A 152 5.67 -43.86 -0.95
CA PRO A 152 6.23 -45.06 -1.56
C PRO A 152 5.13 -45.67 -2.47
N THR A 153 5.40 -45.77 -3.73
CA THR A 153 4.59 -46.51 -4.68
C THR A 153 4.50 -47.96 -4.17
N GLY A 154 3.30 -48.32 -3.75
CA GLY A 154 3.01 -49.61 -3.17
C GLY A 154 3.42 -50.75 -4.11
N ALA A 155 4.19 -51.66 -3.57
CA ALA A 155 4.51 -52.94 -4.18
C ALA A 155 3.22 -53.73 -4.38
N THR A 156 2.90 -54.03 -5.61
CA THR A 156 1.99 -55.13 -5.98
C THR A 156 2.70 -56.44 -5.61
N SER A 157 2.09 -57.23 -4.80
CA SER A 157 2.49 -58.63 -4.59
C SER A 157 1.47 -59.58 -5.21
N PRO A 158 1.90 -60.73 -5.64
CA PRO A 158 1.19 -61.68 -6.52
C PRO A 158 0.01 -62.40 -5.85
#